data_5141b71486caca245254ba05e95fb2a1
#
_entry.id   5141b71486caca245254ba05e95fb2a1
#
_cell.length_a   1.000
_cell.length_b   1.000
_cell.length_c   1.000
_cell.angle_alpha   90.00
_cell.angle_beta   90.00
_cell.angle_gamma   90.00
#
_symmetry.space_group_name_H-M   'P 1'
#
loop_
_entity.id
_entity.type
_entity.pdbx_description
1 polymer ?
#
loop_
_entity_poly.entity_id
_entity_poly.type
_entity_poly.pdbx_seq_one_letter_code
_entity_poly.pdbx_strand_id
1 'polypeptide(L)'
;MLFRSGEVWLCSGQSNMQMPVEGWGKVKNYQQEVAQANYPDIRLMTVSNTISLSPSQEFTAVGGGWQVCSSVTIREFSATAYFFGREIARTQQVPVGLICAHWGGTNIEPWISAQALGEVPDFVEQLKLIRRLGNKDCDLQAEEEQRQAKILSLDKGMRNGKPFWNTLSYNDEGWISHSFPGNIEKTFPDFDGIVWGRKTVDIPEQWEGKTLSLHMGYVDDEDITYFNGIEIGSTKGYTRSRTYEIPGNLVKAGKAVITVRIVDTGGGCGIGGEMKLSKDVGDWILISGEWKCKVAAQSHIDPVFEMNPNVQTVLYNGMIHPLAPYKFRGVIWYQGENNVGRATQYRILLPLLIQSWREEWGNDFPFYLVQLANYLERADEPGDSQWAELREAQRQTALYYDNVGMAVTIDIGDMNDIHPKNKQEVGRRLALDRKSVV
;
A
#
# COMPACT_ATOMS: atom_id res chain seq x y z
N MET A 1 -9.70 32.16 17.84
CA MET A 1 -11.15 32.45 17.95
C MET A 1 -11.85 31.10 17.90
N LEU A 2 -12.43 30.69 19.03
CA LEU A 2 -13.17 29.43 19.11
C LEU A 2 -14.49 29.57 18.33
N PHE A 3 -14.82 28.58 17.47
CA PHE A 3 -16.16 28.49 16.88
C PHE A 3 -17.19 28.43 18.01
N ARG A 4 -17.93 29.49 18.22
CA ARG A 4 -19.05 29.54 19.19
C ARG A 4 -20.41 29.22 18.54
N SER A 5 -20.48 29.32 17.21
CA SER A 5 -21.64 28.92 16.39
C SER A 5 -21.18 28.71 14.96
N GLY A 6 -21.36 27.52 14.43
CA GLY A 6 -20.93 27.14 13.08
C GLY A 6 -21.05 25.64 12.88
N GLU A 7 -20.78 25.19 11.66
CA GLU A 7 -20.79 23.76 11.34
C GLU A 7 -19.38 23.24 11.17
N VAL A 8 -19.06 22.13 11.82
CA VAL A 8 -17.80 21.40 11.60
C VAL A 8 -18.13 20.11 10.85
N TRP A 9 -17.37 19.82 9.81
CA TRP A 9 -17.53 18.66 8.98
C TRP A 9 -16.24 17.83 8.95
N LEU A 10 -16.36 16.51 9.08
CA LEU A 10 -15.27 15.60 8.84
C LEU A 10 -15.27 15.20 7.36
N CYS A 11 -14.13 15.37 6.71
CA CYS A 11 -13.92 15.10 5.28
C CYS A 11 -12.89 13.98 5.17
N SER A 12 -13.33 12.76 4.79
CA SER A 12 -12.45 11.60 4.81
C SER A 12 -12.59 10.74 3.55
N GLY A 13 -11.64 9.84 3.36
CA GLY A 13 -11.55 8.97 2.19
C GLY A 13 -10.14 8.78 1.66
N GLN A 14 -10.02 8.54 0.34
CA GLN A 14 -8.74 8.29 -0.30
C GLN A 14 -8.28 9.45 -1.21
N SER A 15 -7.55 9.15 -2.28
CA SER A 15 -6.91 10.16 -3.14
C SER A 15 -7.86 11.22 -3.71
N ASN A 16 -9.10 10.87 -4.05
CA ASN A 16 -10.08 11.84 -4.54
C ASN A 16 -10.60 12.79 -3.46
N MET A 17 -10.57 12.41 -2.18
CA MET A 17 -10.75 13.34 -1.06
C MET A 17 -9.46 14.11 -0.79
N GLN A 18 -8.31 13.47 -0.90
CA GLN A 18 -7.01 14.09 -0.65
C GLN A 18 -6.62 15.12 -1.72
N MET A 19 -7.06 14.95 -2.96
CA MET A 19 -6.69 15.78 -4.11
C MET A 19 -6.75 17.28 -3.78
N PRO A 20 -5.61 17.99 -3.83
CA PRO A 20 -5.56 19.40 -3.47
C PRO A 20 -6.12 20.32 -4.57
N VAL A 21 -6.42 21.56 -4.21
CA VAL A 21 -6.89 22.57 -5.18
C VAL A 21 -5.81 22.84 -6.23
N GLU A 22 -4.57 23.04 -5.84
CA GLU A 22 -3.41 23.23 -6.73
C GLU A 22 -2.54 21.99 -6.72
N GLY A 23 -1.52 21.89 -5.92
CA GLY A 23 -0.64 20.75 -5.74
C GLY A 23 -0.53 19.80 -6.93
N TRP A 24 -0.56 18.51 -6.68
CA TRP A 24 -0.52 17.48 -7.74
C TRP A 24 -1.84 17.37 -8.52
N GLY A 25 -2.98 17.79 -7.93
CA GLY A 25 -4.32 17.62 -8.49
C GLY A 25 -4.68 18.62 -9.56
N LYS A 26 -4.48 19.91 -9.31
CA LYS A 26 -4.81 21.03 -10.19
C LYS A 26 -6.24 20.95 -10.72
N VAL A 27 -7.21 21.30 -9.87
CA VAL A 27 -8.62 21.33 -10.26
C VAL A 27 -8.87 22.27 -11.46
N LYS A 28 -10.03 22.16 -12.10
CA LYS A 28 -10.42 23.11 -13.15
C LYS A 28 -10.27 24.54 -12.64
N ASN A 29 -9.65 25.41 -13.45
CA ASN A 29 -9.45 26.82 -13.14
C ASN A 29 -8.74 27.09 -11.79
N TYR A 30 -7.85 26.20 -11.33
CA TYR A 30 -7.22 26.27 -10.01
C TYR A 30 -6.57 27.63 -9.73
N GLN A 31 -5.95 28.29 -10.73
CA GLN A 31 -5.32 29.60 -10.57
C GLN A 31 -6.34 30.66 -10.13
N GLN A 32 -7.51 30.66 -10.77
CA GLN A 32 -8.61 31.57 -10.41
C GLN A 32 -9.19 31.24 -9.04
N GLU A 33 -9.39 29.93 -8.74
CA GLU A 33 -9.89 29.48 -7.44
C GLU A 33 -8.96 29.88 -6.30
N VAL A 34 -7.64 29.72 -6.49
CA VAL A 34 -6.64 30.14 -5.52
C VAL A 34 -6.62 31.66 -5.35
N ALA A 35 -6.63 32.42 -6.46
CA ALA A 35 -6.59 33.89 -6.40
C ALA A 35 -7.81 34.50 -5.70
N GLN A 36 -8.97 33.88 -5.82
CA GLN A 36 -10.24 34.33 -5.24
C GLN A 36 -10.49 33.83 -3.81
N ALA A 37 -9.66 32.92 -3.30
CA ALA A 37 -9.87 32.33 -1.98
C ALA A 37 -9.56 33.33 -0.86
N ASN A 38 -10.63 33.92 -0.33
CA ASN A 38 -10.61 34.78 0.85
C ASN A 38 -11.91 34.58 1.64
N TYR A 39 -11.93 33.54 2.48
CA TYR A 39 -13.11 33.14 3.25
C TYR A 39 -12.79 33.15 4.75
N PRO A 40 -12.84 34.30 5.42
CA PRO A 40 -12.43 34.42 6.82
C PRO A 40 -13.30 33.58 7.79
N ASP A 41 -14.49 33.15 7.37
CA ASP A 41 -15.41 32.36 8.17
C ASP A 41 -15.25 30.85 7.90
N ILE A 42 -14.33 30.45 7.01
CA ILE A 42 -13.99 29.04 6.79
C ILE A 42 -12.65 28.73 7.48
N ARG A 43 -12.64 27.62 8.22
CA ARG A 43 -11.43 27.08 8.88
C ARG A 43 -11.10 25.72 8.31
N LEU A 44 -9.82 25.50 8.09
CA LEU A 44 -9.24 24.32 7.46
C LEU A 44 -8.30 23.63 8.46
N MET A 45 -8.41 22.33 8.59
CA MET A 45 -7.48 21.50 9.35
C MET A 45 -7.27 20.16 8.63
N THR A 46 -6.02 19.75 8.45
CA THR A 46 -5.67 18.43 7.91
C THR A 46 -4.96 17.62 8.97
N VAL A 47 -5.51 16.46 9.31
CA VAL A 47 -4.87 15.47 10.19
C VAL A 47 -3.67 14.89 9.47
N SER A 48 -2.54 14.82 10.16
CA SER A 48 -1.33 14.19 9.60
C SER A 48 -1.55 12.70 9.42
N ASN A 49 -1.06 12.15 8.32
CA ASN A 49 -1.14 10.72 8.03
C ASN A 49 -0.42 9.91 9.11
N THR A 50 -1.17 9.13 9.86
CA THR A 50 -0.68 8.36 11.00
C THR A 50 -1.36 6.99 11.01
N ILE A 51 -0.57 5.93 11.15
CA ILE A 51 -1.04 4.57 11.35
C ILE A 51 -0.79 4.16 12.80
N SER A 52 -1.75 3.45 13.40
CA SER A 52 -1.62 2.94 14.77
C SER A 52 -2.29 1.59 14.91
N LEU A 53 -1.62 0.63 15.57
CA LEU A 53 -2.18 -0.69 15.87
C LEU A 53 -3.24 -0.66 16.97
N SER A 54 -3.27 0.40 17.78
CA SER A 54 -4.25 0.62 18.84
C SER A 54 -4.80 2.05 18.79
N PRO A 55 -6.01 2.32 19.30
CA PRO A 55 -6.61 3.64 19.30
C PRO A 55 -5.71 4.68 19.97
N SER A 56 -5.33 5.71 19.22
CA SER A 56 -4.51 6.84 19.68
C SER A 56 -5.39 7.84 20.42
N GLN A 57 -4.84 8.46 21.47
CA GLN A 57 -5.54 9.52 22.22
C GLN A 57 -5.30 10.91 21.62
N GLU A 58 -4.28 11.07 20.83
CA GLU A 58 -3.85 12.34 20.25
C GLU A 58 -3.58 12.17 18.75
N PHE A 59 -3.71 13.27 18.03
CA PHE A 59 -3.32 13.38 16.62
C PHE A 59 -2.46 14.62 16.40
N THR A 60 -1.71 14.62 15.32
CA THR A 60 -1.01 15.80 14.83
C THR A 60 -1.74 16.35 13.61
N ALA A 61 -1.65 17.67 13.41
CA ALA A 61 -2.25 18.34 12.27
C ALA A 61 -1.18 19.04 11.43
N VAL A 62 -1.33 18.95 10.13
CA VAL A 62 -0.47 19.66 9.17
C VAL A 62 -0.57 21.17 9.42
N GLY A 63 0.59 21.84 9.47
CA GLY A 63 0.64 23.28 9.72
C GLY A 63 0.22 23.71 11.13
N GLY A 64 0.16 22.77 12.09
CA GLY A 64 -0.08 23.07 13.51
C GLY A 64 -1.54 23.26 13.90
N GLY A 65 -2.50 22.87 13.07
CA GLY A 65 -3.93 22.87 13.40
C GLY A 65 -4.80 23.75 12.51
N TRP A 66 -5.78 24.45 13.09
CA TRP A 66 -6.74 25.24 12.36
C TRP A 66 -6.14 26.45 11.65
N GLN A 67 -6.39 26.55 10.35
CA GLN A 67 -5.97 27.67 9.50
C GLN A 67 -7.17 28.41 8.92
N VAL A 68 -7.04 29.71 8.71
CA VAL A 68 -8.04 30.53 7.98
C VAL A 68 -7.96 30.18 6.50
N CYS A 69 -9.11 30.00 5.85
CA CYS A 69 -9.17 29.81 4.41
C CYS A 69 -8.70 31.06 3.65
N SER A 70 -7.62 30.92 2.90
CA SER A 70 -6.98 31.97 2.11
C SER A 70 -6.35 31.41 0.85
N SER A 71 -5.88 32.27 -0.04
CA SER A 71 -5.15 31.92 -1.25
C SER A 71 -3.85 31.14 -0.99
N VAL A 72 -3.34 31.15 0.23
CA VAL A 72 -2.17 30.36 0.63
C VAL A 72 -2.58 29.00 1.15
N THR A 73 -3.56 28.94 2.05
CA THR A 73 -3.91 27.73 2.80
C THR A 73 -4.72 26.71 2.01
N ILE A 74 -5.43 27.13 0.95
CA ILE A 74 -6.20 26.19 0.13
C ILE A 74 -5.38 25.41 -0.89
N ARG A 75 -4.16 25.86 -1.22
CA ARG A 75 -3.37 25.27 -2.32
C ARG A 75 -3.20 23.77 -2.17
N GLU A 76 -2.79 23.34 -0.98
CA GLU A 76 -2.55 21.95 -0.62
C GLU A 76 -3.72 21.32 0.16
N PHE A 77 -4.82 22.06 0.35
CA PHE A 77 -5.99 21.54 1.05
C PHE A 77 -6.91 20.77 0.10
N SER A 78 -7.64 19.78 0.64
CA SER A 78 -8.64 19.00 -0.10
C SER A 78 -9.59 19.88 -0.91
N ALA A 79 -9.57 19.71 -2.22
CA ALA A 79 -10.46 20.46 -3.12
C ALA A 79 -11.92 20.08 -2.88
N THR A 80 -12.22 18.80 -2.70
CA THR A 80 -13.59 18.32 -2.41
C THR A 80 -14.13 18.96 -1.14
N ALA A 81 -13.36 18.95 -0.06
CA ALA A 81 -13.75 19.56 1.21
C ALA A 81 -13.88 21.10 1.09
N TYR A 82 -12.94 21.75 0.42
CA TYR A 82 -12.98 23.21 0.21
C TYR A 82 -14.23 23.65 -0.54
N PHE A 83 -14.54 23.04 -1.68
CA PHE A 83 -15.71 23.41 -2.47
C PHE A 83 -17.03 23.09 -1.77
N PHE A 84 -17.09 22.00 -1.02
CA PHE A 84 -18.23 21.70 -0.16
C PHE A 84 -18.42 22.76 0.92
N GLY A 85 -17.37 23.06 1.70
CA GLY A 85 -17.44 24.03 2.78
C GLY A 85 -17.74 25.45 2.29
N ARG A 86 -17.18 25.83 1.14
CA ARG A 86 -17.49 27.12 0.47
C ARG A 86 -18.97 27.23 0.10
N GLU A 87 -19.56 26.16 -0.44
CA GLU A 87 -20.99 26.14 -0.81
C GLU A 87 -21.89 26.22 0.43
N ILE A 88 -21.54 25.52 1.52
CA ILE A 88 -22.25 25.61 2.80
C ILE A 88 -22.17 27.03 3.35
N ALA A 89 -20.97 27.62 3.45
CA ALA A 89 -20.80 29.00 3.96
C ALA A 89 -21.60 30.00 3.16
N ARG A 90 -21.60 29.88 1.82
CA ARG A 90 -22.35 30.76 0.91
C ARG A 90 -23.86 30.63 1.05
N THR A 91 -24.39 29.39 1.19
CA THR A 91 -25.83 29.13 1.16
C THR A 91 -26.49 29.24 2.53
N GLN A 92 -25.76 28.91 3.60
CA GLN A 92 -26.28 28.93 4.97
C GLN A 92 -25.85 30.17 5.76
N GLN A 93 -24.85 30.93 5.27
CA GLN A 93 -24.31 32.11 5.92
C GLN A 93 -23.83 31.82 7.36
N VAL A 94 -23.22 30.64 7.58
CA VAL A 94 -22.65 30.21 8.85
C VAL A 94 -21.15 29.99 8.73
N PRO A 95 -20.37 30.16 9.79
CA PRO A 95 -18.98 29.71 9.82
C PRO A 95 -18.86 28.22 9.61
N VAL A 96 -17.84 27.77 8.85
CA VAL A 96 -17.62 26.37 8.51
C VAL A 96 -16.21 25.93 8.91
N GLY A 97 -16.10 24.83 9.65
CA GLY A 97 -14.86 24.13 9.93
C GLY A 97 -14.77 22.85 9.13
N LEU A 98 -13.65 22.62 8.46
CA LEU A 98 -13.37 21.41 7.68
C LEU A 98 -12.18 20.68 8.28
N ILE A 99 -12.42 19.47 8.79
CA ILE A 99 -11.36 18.57 9.27
C ILE A 99 -11.17 17.51 8.22
N CYS A 100 -10.00 17.48 7.60
CA CYS A 100 -9.62 16.47 6.61
C CYS A 100 -8.80 15.36 7.26
N ALA A 101 -9.27 14.12 7.17
CA ALA A 101 -8.54 12.91 7.53
C ALA A 101 -8.64 11.95 6.34
N HIS A 102 -7.64 11.94 5.47
CA HIS A 102 -7.65 11.21 4.21
C HIS A 102 -6.28 10.66 3.87
N TRP A 103 -6.25 9.55 3.11
CA TRP A 103 -5.01 8.95 2.63
C TRP A 103 -5.22 8.27 1.28
N GLY A 104 -4.51 8.73 0.25
CA GLY A 104 -4.59 8.18 -1.11
C GLY A 104 -4.17 6.71 -1.18
N GLY A 105 -4.83 5.93 -2.06
CA GLY A 105 -4.53 4.51 -2.25
C GLY A 105 -4.97 3.59 -1.11
N THR A 106 -5.86 4.05 -0.22
CA THR A 106 -6.33 3.22 0.89
C THR A 106 -7.65 2.53 0.60
N ASN A 107 -7.77 1.29 1.07
CA ASN A 107 -9.01 0.53 1.16
C ASN A 107 -9.93 1.12 2.24
N ILE A 108 -11.16 0.61 2.35
CA ILE A 108 -12.11 1.02 3.39
C ILE A 108 -11.79 0.41 4.76
N GLU A 109 -11.26 -0.82 4.81
CA GLU A 109 -11.03 -1.61 6.01
C GLU A 109 -10.16 -0.92 7.07
N PRO A 110 -9.08 -0.21 6.72
CA PRO A 110 -8.28 0.57 7.66
C PRO A 110 -9.04 1.66 8.43
N TRP A 111 -10.15 2.14 7.87
CA TRP A 111 -10.95 3.23 8.42
C TRP A 111 -12.08 2.78 9.34
N ILE A 112 -12.24 1.47 9.55
CA ILE A 112 -13.29 0.87 10.39
C ILE A 112 -12.69 0.47 11.75
N SER A 113 -13.45 0.64 12.84
CA SER A 113 -13.01 0.21 14.16
C SER A 113 -12.80 -1.31 14.24
N ALA A 114 -11.86 -1.74 15.08
CA ALA A 114 -11.62 -3.17 15.30
C ALA A 114 -12.81 -3.91 15.92
N GLN A 115 -13.67 -3.20 16.63
CA GLN A 115 -14.90 -3.77 17.19
C GLN A 115 -15.88 -4.11 16.05
N ALA A 116 -16.20 -3.14 15.22
CA ALA A 116 -17.14 -3.32 14.12
C ALA A 116 -16.59 -4.32 13.08
N LEU A 117 -15.34 -4.19 12.65
CA LEU A 117 -14.75 -5.08 11.66
C LEU A 117 -14.67 -6.53 12.15
N GLY A 118 -14.59 -6.75 13.47
CA GLY A 118 -14.61 -8.08 14.10
C GLY A 118 -15.94 -8.84 13.96
N GLU A 119 -17.00 -8.17 13.52
CA GLU A 119 -18.29 -8.81 13.21
C GLU A 119 -18.28 -9.48 11.82
N VAL A 120 -17.28 -9.17 10.98
CA VAL A 120 -17.11 -9.75 9.65
C VAL A 120 -16.12 -10.91 9.72
N PRO A 121 -16.54 -12.16 9.43
CA PRO A 121 -15.70 -13.35 9.58
C PRO A 121 -14.35 -13.27 8.86
N ASP A 122 -14.32 -12.65 7.69
CA ASP A 122 -13.11 -12.50 6.84
C ASP A 122 -11.95 -11.79 7.55
N PHE A 123 -12.22 -10.98 8.58
CA PHE A 123 -11.20 -10.14 9.23
C PHE A 123 -10.81 -10.60 10.63
N VAL A 124 -11.48 -11.60 11.18
CA VAL A 124 -11.31 -12.03 12.59
C VAL A 124 -9.86 -12.43 12.90
N GLU A 125 -9.23 -13.24 12.04
CA GLU A 125 -7.86 -13.72 12.28
C GLU A 125 -6.83 -12.58 12.15
N GLN A 126 -7.00 -11.71 11.16
CA GLN A 126 -6.13 -10.53 11.00
C GLN A 126 -6.25 -9.58 12.18
N LEU A 127 -7.45 -9.37 12.70
CA LEU A 127 -7.65 -8.54 13.89
C LEU A 127 -7.04 -9.14 15.16
N LYS A 128 -7.01 -10.46 15.31
CA LYS A 128 -6.29 -11.13 16.40
C LYS A 128 -4.79 -10.84 16.32
N LEU A 129 -4.23 -10.93 15.11
CA LEU A 129 -2.84 -10.59 14.86
C LEU A 129 -2.56 -9.11 15.21
N ILE A 130 -3.36 -8.18 14.68
CA ILE A 130 -3.22 -6.74 14.94
C ILE A 130 -3.29 -6.43 16.43
N ARG A 131 -4.22 -7.03 17.18
CA ARG A 131 -4.32 -6.87 18.65
C ARG A 131 -3.07 -7.37 19.36
N ARG A 132 -2.54 -8.53 18.94
CA ARG A 132 -1.29 -9.08 19.49
C ARG A 132 -0.14 -8.11 19.28
N LEU A 133 0.03 -7.62 18.03
CA LEU A 133 1.09 -6.69 17.65
C LEU A 133 0.96 -5.30 18.30
N GLY A 134 -0.26 -4.86 18.57
CA GLY A 134 -0.56 -3.60 19.27
C GLY A 134 -0.36 -3.67 20.78
N ASN A 135 -0.12 -4.86 21.35
CA ASN A 135 0.22 -5.02 22.75
C ASN A 135 1.66 -4.51 23.00
N LYS A 136 1.82 -3.63 23.98
CA LYS A 136 3.14 -3.04 24.33
C LYS A 136 4.19 -4.07 24.77
N ASP A 137 3.75 -5.26 25.17
CA ASP A 137 4.64 -6.36 25.57
C ASP A 137 5.09 -7.23 24.39
N CYS A 138 4.61 -6.96 23.17
CA CYS A 138 5.01 -7.67 21.96
C CYS A 138 6.27 -7.04 21.39
N ASP A 139 7.39 -7.74 21.46
CA ASP A 139 8.63 -7.36 20.81
C ASP A 139 8.65 -7.92 19.38
N LEU A 140 8.13 -7.13 18.44
CA LEU A 140 8.05 -7.49 17.03
C LEU A 140 9.41 -7.84 16.41
N GLN A 141 10.46 -7.17 16.86
CA GLN A 141 11.80 -7.44 16.37
C GLN A 141 12.29 -8.81 16.86
N ALA A 142 12.06 -9.13 18.13
CA ALA A 142 12.42 -10.44 18.67
C ALA A 142 11.60 -11.58 18.05
N GLU A 143 10.29 -11.37 17.78
CA GLU A 143 9.45 -12.36 17.08
C GLU A 143 9.94 -12.59 15.64
N GLU A 144 10.28 -11.53 14.93
CA GLU A 144 10.83 -11.61 13.57
C GLU A 144 12.19 -12.31 13.55
N GLU A 145 13.08 -11.98 14.47
CA GLU A 145 14.40 -12.64 14.61
C GLU A 145 14.23 -14.15 14.92
N GLN A 146 13.29 -14.51 15.78
CA GLN A 146 12.99 -15.91 16.09
C GLN A 146 12.42 -16.65 14.86
N ARG A 147 11.55 -16.02 14.11
CA ARG A 147 10.97 -16.55 12.89
C ARG A 147 12.06 -16.80 11.83
N GLN A 148 12.91 -15.80 11.58
CA GLN A 148 14.03 -15.93 10.65
C GLN A 148 15.00 -17.03 11.10
N ALA A 149 15.34 -17.08 12.38
CA ALA A 149 16.21 -18.10 12.93
C ALA A 149 15.59 -19.51 12.72
N LYS A 150 14.29 -19.65 12.89
CA LYS A 150 13.58 -20.93 12.67
C LYS A 150 13.67 -21.37 11.20
N ILE A 151 13.42 -20.46 10.24
CA ILE A 151 13.52 -20.78 8.80
C ILE A 151 14.96 -21.17 8.46
N LEU A 152 15.93 -20.39 8.90
CA LEU A 152 17.34 -20.66 8.67
C LEU A 152 17.77 -22.05 9.25
N SER A 153 17.19 -22.45 10.38
CA SER A 153 17.44 -23.77 10.99
C SER A 153 16.89 -24.96 10.19
N LEU A 154 15.90 -24.71 9.33
CA LEU A 154 15.28 -25.72 8.47
C LEU A 154 16.01 -25.92 7.13
N ASP A 155 17.02 -25.12 6.84
CA ASP A 155 17.76 -25.14 5.58
C ASP A 155 18.48 -26.45 5.35
N LYS A 156 17.93 -27.31 4.47
CA LYS A 156 18.51 -28.60 4.07
C LYS A 156 19.79 -28.47 3.25
N GLY A 157 20.09 -27.27 2.73
CA GLY A 157 21.34 -26.95 2.04
C GLY A 157 22.52 -26.75 2.97
N MET A 158 22.23 -26.64 4.28
CA MET A 158 23.23 -26.52 5.33
C MET A 158 23.43 -27.85 6.08
N ARG A 159 24.65 -28.14 6.52
CA ARG A 159 24.97 -29.29 7.35
C ARG A 159 25.93 -28.86 8.44
N ASN A 160 25.56 -29.05 9.70
CA ASN A 160 26.36 -28.59 10.86
C ASN A 160 26.78 -27.10 10.76
N GLY A 161 25.85 -26.24 10.33
CA GLY A 161 26.06 -24.81 10.17
C GLY A 161 26.96 -24.41 8.99
N LYS A 162 27.34 -25.36 8.13
CA LYS A 162 28.15 -25.10 6.92
C LYS A 162 27.35 -25.38 5.66
N PRO A 163 27.53 -24.57 4.60
CA PRO A 163 26.88 -24.81 3.32
C PRO A 163 27.36 -26.15 2.74
N PHE A 164 26.43 -26.97 2.32
CA PHE A 164 26.68 -28.29 1.76
C PHE A 164 26.32 -28.35 0.26
N TRP A 165 25.27 -27.68 -0.13
CA TRP A 165 24.81 -27.67 -1.53
C TRP A 165 25.60 -26.75 -2.44
N ASN A 166 26.52 -25.96 -1.91
CA ASN A 166 27.43 -25.09 -2.68
C ASN A 166 28.71 -25.81 -3.16
N THR A 167 28.99 -27.02 -2.67
CA THR A 167 30.26 -27.70 -2.98
C THR A 167 30.35 -28.11 -4.46
N LEU A 168 31.55 -28.03 -5.01
CA LEU A 168 31.79 -28.35 -6.43
C LEU A 168 31.41 -29.83 -6.77
N SER A 169 31.64 -30.73 -5.83
CA SER A 169 31.36 -32.16 -6.00
C SER A 169 29.90 -32.57 -5.72
N TYR A 170 29.03 -31.60 -5.37
CA TYR A 170 27.64 -31.90 -5.08
C TYR A 170 26.91 -32.33 -6.37
N ASN A 171 26.22 -33.46 -6.34
CA ASN A 171 25.40 -33.93 -7.45
C ASN A 171 24.02 -33.25 -7.42
N ASP A 172 23.72 -32.41 -8.42
CA ASP A 172 22.48 -31.69 -8.60
C ASP A 172 21.57 -32.20 -9.72
N GLU A 173 21.81 -33.45 -10.20
CA GLU A 173 21.00 -34.09 -11.25
C GLU A 173 19.51 -34.12 -10.94
N GLY A 174 19.14 -34.32 -9.66
CA GLY A 174 17.75 -34.35 -9.19
C GLY A 174 17.13 -32.95 -8.90
N TRP A 175 17.82 -31.86 -9.21
CA TRP A 175 17.28 -30.51 -9.01
C TRP A 175 16.39 -30.11 -10.18
N ILE A 176 15.39 -29.25 -9.90
CA ILE A 176 14.44 -28.80 -10.90
C ILE A 176 15.06 -27.64 -11.70
N SER A 177 14.87 -27.66 -13.00
CA SER A 177 15.28 -26.55 -13.87
C SER A 177 14.36 -25.35 -13.69
N HIS A 178 14.96 -24.18 -13.49
CA HIS A 178 14.29 -22.88 -13.46
C HIS A 178 15.07 -21.87 -14.27
N SER A 179 14.38 -20.92 -14.89
CA SER A 179 15.02 -19.89 -15.74
C SER A 179 15.15 -18.58 -14.98
N PHE A 180 16.38 -18.14 -14.71
CA PHE A 180 16.68 -16.79 -14.26
C PHE A 180 17.19 -15.89 -15.39
N PRO A 181 16.84 -14.57 -15.40
CA PRO A 181 15.96 -13.88 -14.47
C PRO A 181 14.51 -14.35 -14.55
N GLY A 182 13.86 -14.38 -13.41
CA GLY A 182 12.47 -14.81 -13.28
C GLY A 182 12.06 -15.08 -11.83
N ASN A 183 10.76 -15.13 -11.60
CA ASN A 183 10.18 -15.45 -10.29
C ASN A 183 10.16 -16.95 -10.09
N ILE A 184 10.58 -17.38 -8.91
CA ILE A 184 10.69 -18.79 -8.53
C ILE A 184 9.32 -19.47 -8.41
N GLU A 185 8.25 -18.73 -8.12
CA GLU A 185 6.88 -19.22 -7.99
C GLU A 185 6.34 -19.83 -9.29
N LYS A 186 6.94 -19.49 -10.43
CA LYS A 186 6.63 -20.16 -11.71
C LYS A 186 6.98 -21.64 -11.69
N THR A 187 7.94 -22.04 -10.85
CA THR A 187 8.42 -23.42 -10.70
C THR A 187 8.00 -24.04 -9.37
N PHE A 188 7.91 -23.23 -8.31
CA PHE A 188 7.51 -23.63 -6.97
C PHE A 188 6.37 -22.69 -6.51
N PRO A 189 5.09 -22.99 -6.84
CA PRO A 189 3.95 -22.16 -6.48
C PRO A 189 3.85 -21.91 -4.97
N ASP A 190 3.40 -20.69 -4.59
CA ASP A 190 3.22 -20.26 -3.21
C ASP A 190 4.50 -20.47 -2.35
N PHE A 191 5.65 -20.12 -2.92
CA PHE A 191 6.94 -20.30 -2.27
C PHE A 191 7.27 -19.09 -1.38
N ASP A 192 7.46 -19.37 -0.10
CA ASP A 192 8.20 -18.55 0.86
C ASP A 192 9.22 -19.45 1.56
N GLY A 193 10.45 -19.01 1.76
CA GLY A 193 11.47 -19.82 2.43
C GLY A 193 12.87 -19.70 1.87
N ILE A 194 13.54 -20.85 1.70
CA ILE A 194 14.93 -20.90 1.22
C ILE A 194 15.02 -21.77 -0.04
N VAL A 195 15.52 -21.19 -1.11
CA VAL A 195 15.82 -21.89 -2.36
C VAL A 195 17.29 -21.74 -2.70
N TRP A 196 17.88 -22.81 -3.19
CA TRP A 196 19.24 -22.82 -3.71
C TRP A 196 19.22 -22.98 -5.22
N GLY A 197 19.96 -22.11 -5.93
CA GLY A 197 20.18 -22.19 -7.37
C GLY A 197 21.64 -22.53 -7.67
N ARG A 198 21.88 -23.39 -8.67
CA ARG A 198 23.23 -23.78 -9.15
C ARG A 198 23.31 -23.62 -10.64
N LYS A 199 24.43 -23.08 -11.13
CA LYS A 199 24.74 -22.92 -12.54
C LYS A 199 26.18 -23.35 -12.80
N THR A 200 26.38 -24.30 -13.70
CA THR A 200 27.72 -24.59 -14.23
C THR A 200 28.03 -23.64 -15.38
N VAL A 201 29.20 -23.07 -15.35
CA VAL A 201 29.73 -22.16 -16.38
C VAL A 201 31.10 -22.65 -16.85
N ASP A 202 31.46 -22.43 -18.12
CA ASP A 202 32.77 -22.75 -18.65
C ASP A 202 33.63 -21.47 -18.65
N ILE A 203 34.70 -21.49 -17.86
CA ILE A 203 35.63 -20.38 -17.74
C ILE A 203 36.67 -20.49 -18.86
N PRO A 204 36.82 -19.45 -19.72
CA PRO A 204 37.81 -19.41 -20.76
C PRO A 204 39.26 -19.48 -20.23
N GLU A 205 40.16 -20.13 -20.93
CA GLU A 205 41.58 -20.24 -20.53
C GLU A 205 42.23 -18.90 -20.22
N GLN A 206 41.92 -17.89 -21.07
CA GLN A 206 42.46 -16.52 -20.88
C GLN A 206 41.96 -15.80 -19.64
N TRP A 207 40.96 -16.35 -18.92
CA TRP A 207 40.45 -15.80 -17.67
C TRP A 207 41.11 -16.45 -16.43
N GLU A 208 41.86 -17.54 -16.60
CA GLU A 208 42.51 -18.19 -15.48
C GLU A 208 43.41 -17.24 -14.68
N GLY A 209 43.26 -17.26 -13.38
CA GLY A 209 43.99 -16.39 -12.48
C GLY A 209 43.58 -14.91 -12.49
N LYS A 210 42.59 -14.52 -13.28
CA LYS A 210 42.11 -13.13 -13.34
C LYS A 210 40.95 -12.92 -12.39
N THR A 211 40.89 -11.75 -11.77
CA THR A 211 39.74 -11.32 -10.98
C THR A 211 38.53 -11.15 -11.90
N LEU A 212 37.39 -11.72 -11.54
CA LEU A 212 36.13 -11.59 -12.27
C LEU A 212 35.10 -10.80 -11.47
N SER A 213 34.12 -10.22 -12.16
CA SER A 213 32.95 -9.59 -11.56
C SER A 213 31.69 -10.38 -11.91
N LEU A 214 30.98 -10.83 -10.90
CA LEU A 214 29.71 -11.54 -11.05
C LEU A 214 28.55 -10.56 -10.81
N HIS A 215 27.74 -10.32 -11.83
CA HIS A 215 26.52 -9.53 -11.76
C HIS A 215 25.32 -10.48 -11.69
N MET A 216 24.53 -10.40 -10.61
CA MET A 216 23.36 -11.25 -10.38
C MET A 216 22.04 -10.48 -10.48
N GLY A 217 22.07 -9.19 -10.85
CA GLY A 217 20.88 -8.36 -10.90
C GLY A 217 20.32 -8.06 -9.50
N TYR A 218 19.02 -8.17 -9.35
CA TYR A 218 18.30 -7.93 -8.07
C TYR A 218 17.76 -9.27 -7.56
N VAL A 219 18.07 -9.63 -6.32
CA VAL A 219 17.57 -10.85 -5.68
C VAL A 219 16.56 -10.48 -4.60
N ASP A 220 15.45 -11.14 -4.56
CA ASP A 220 14.39 -10.92 -3.59
C ASP A 220 14.38 -12.06 -2.56
N ASP A 221 14.54 -11.84 -1.24
CA ASP A 221 14.93 -10.64 -0.45
C ASP A 221 16.44 -10.58 -0.19
N GLU A 222 17.04 -11.71 0.18
CA GLU A 222 18.45 -11.86 0.59
C GLU A 222 19.12 -12.96 -0.21
N ASP A 223 20.41 -12.79 -0.46
CA ASP A 223 21.21 -13.85 -1.03
C ASP A 223 22.55 -14.06 -0.33
N ILE A 224 23.07 -15.27 -0.47
CA ILE A 224 24.48 -15.61 -0.30
C ILE A 224 24.93 -16.29 -1.57
N THR A 225 25.92 -15.75 -2.23
CA THR A 225 26.44 -16.26 -3.49
C THR A 225 27.83 -16.86 -3.34
N TYR A 226 28.02 -18.01 -3.97
CA TYR A 226 29.25 -18.82 -3.90
C TYR A 226 29.80 -19.04 -5.29
N PHE A 227 31.13 -19.11 -5.39
CA PHE A 227 31.87 -19.54 -6.59
C PHE A 227 32.75 -20.74 -6.20
N ASN A 228 32.54 -21.86 -6.86
CA ASN A 228 33.24 -23.13 -6.59
C ASN A 228 33.24 -23.54 -5.11
N GLY A 229 32.12 -23.25 -4.39
CA GLY A 229 31.95 -23.57 -2.99
C GLY A 229 32.48 -22.52 -2.01
N ILE A 230 33.11 -21.47 -2.50
CA ILE A 230 33.61 -20.36 -1.68
C ILE A 230 32.62 -19.20 -1.75
N GLU A 231 32.23 -18.67 -0.61
CA GLU A 231 31.40 -17.46 -0.54
C GLU A 231 32.14 -16.26 -1.13
N ILE A 232 31.48 -15.56 -2.05
CA ILE A 232 32.01 -14.36 -2.70
C ILE A 232 31.22 -13.10 -2.36
N GLY A 233 30.07 -13.24 -1.73
CA GLY A 233 29.29 -12.12 -1.24
C GLY A 233 27.89 -12.49 -0.79
N SER A 234 27.29 -11.57 -0.05
CA SER A 234 25.91 -11.64 0.41
C SER A 234 25.28 -10.24 0.44
N THR A 235 23.98 -10.15 0.19
CA THR A 235 23.27 -8.87 0.20
C THR A 235 21.84 -9.07 0.71
N LYS A 236 21.36 -8.12 1.52
CA LYS A 236 19.99 -8.03 1.99
C LYS A 236 19.24 -6.89 1.32
N GLY A 237 17.97 -7.14 0.99
CA GLY A 237 17.03 -6.17 0.44
C GLY A 237 16.87 -6.28 -1.08
N TYR A 238 15.64 -6.39 -1.53
CA TYR A 238 15.23 -6.66 -2.92
C TYR A 238 15.56 -5.52 -3.91
N THR A 239 15.76 -4.28 -3.44
CA THR A 239 16.05 -3.12 -4.29
C THR A 239 17.53 -2.95 -4.61
N ARG A 240 18.41 -3.76 -4.02
CA ARG A 240 19.86 -3.65 -4.21
C ARG A 240 20.32 -4.56 -5.35
N SER A 241 21.11 -4.02 -6.28
CA SER A 241 21.78 -4.83 -7.30
C SER A 241 22.94 -5.60 -6.70
N ARG A 242 23.11 -6.86 -7.09
CA ARG A 242 24.20 -7.77 -6.67
C ARG A 242 25.32 -7.72 -7.67
N THR A 243 26.48 -7.32 -7.19
CA THR A 243 27.74 -7.38 -7.93
C THR A 243 28.82 -7.85 -6.99
N TYR A 244 29.39 -9.03 -7.24
CA TYR A 244 30.39 -9.67 -6.41
C TYR A 244 31.69 -9.86 -7.14
N GLU A 245 32.80 -9.62 -6.46
CA GLU A 245 34.12 -9.88 -6.98
C GLU A 245 34.55 -11.33 -6.74
N ILE A 246 35.06 -12.01 -7.75
CA ILE A 246 35.65 -13.33 -7.66
C ILE A 246 37.16 -13.17 -7.74
N PRO A 247 37.90 -13.39 -6.64
CA PRO A 247 39.36 -13.30 -6.63
C PRO A 247 40.00 -14.24 -7.63
N GLY A 248 41.04 -13.79 -8.33
CA GLY A 248 41.71 -14.58 -9.40
C GLY A 248 42.25 -15.93 -8.95
N ASN A 249 42.61 -16.08 -7.69
CA ASN A 249 43.08 -17.37 -7.16
C ASN A 249 41.98 -18.45 -7.12
N LEU A 250 40.72 -18.06 -7.20
CA LEU A 250 39.57 -18.98 -7.29
C LEU A 250 39.21 -19.34 -8.75
N VAL A 251 39.72 -18.59 -9.72
CA VAL A 251 39.38 -18.70 -11.15
C VAL A 251 40.32 -19.68 -11.82
N LYS A 252 39.77 -20.82 -12.24
CA LYS A 252 40.46 -21.85 -13.03
C LYS A 252 39.75 -22.01 -14.35
N ALA A 253 40.51 -22.27 -15.43
CA ALA A 253 39.94 -22.59 -16.73
C ALA A 253 39.10 -23.88 -16.68
N GLY A 254 38.05 -23.92 -17.50
CA GLY A 254 37.11 -25.04 -17.56
C GLY A 254 35.91 -24.86 -16.67
N LYS A 255 35.30 -25.94 -16.19
CA LYS A 255 34.03 -25.92 -15.47
C LYS A 255 34.13 -25.27 -14.09
N ALA A 256 33.30 -24.30 -13.83
CA ALA A 256 33.09 -23.67 -12.53
C ALA A 256 31.60 -23.71 -12.17
N VAL A 257 31.30 -23.63 -10.89
CA VAL A 257 29.92 -23.64 -10.37
C VAL A 257 29.63 -22.35 -9.60
N ILE A 258 28.63 -21.64 -10.05
CA ILE A 258 28.02 -20.52 -9.31
C ILE A 258 26.85 -21.11 -8.52
N THR A 259 26.78 -20.83 -7.21
CA THR A 259 25.66 -21.26 -6.37
C THR A 259 25.10 -20.01 -5.68
N VAL A 260 23.80 -19.84 -5.71
CA VAL A 260 23.09 -18.79 -4.98
C VAL A 260 22.13 -19.44 -3.99
N ARG A 261 22.17 -19.00 -2.75
CA ARG A 261 21.20 -19.29 -1.71
C ARG A 261 20.32 -18.06 -1.54
N ILE A 262 19.05 -18.19 -1.84
CA ILE A 262 18.08 -17.10 -1.75
C ILE A 262 17.22 -17.38 -0.52
N VAL A 263 17.02 -16.36 0.32
CA VAL A 263 16.09 -16.36 1.45
C VAL A 263 14.99 -15.38 1.11
N ASP A 264 13.79 -15.88 1.00
CA ASP A 264 12.56 -15.14 0.78
C ASP A 264 11.75 -15.14 2.08
N THR A 265 11.34 -13.96 2.50
CA THR A 265 10.61 -13.74 3.76
C THR A 265 9.14 -13.42 3.52
N GLY A 266 8.70 -13.37 2.28
CA GLY A 266 7.32 -13.19 1.85
C GLY A 266 7.19 -12.27 0.63
N GLY A 267 6.12 -12.43 -0.12
CA GLY A 267 5.87 -11.69 -1.34
C GLY A 267 6.29 -12.45 -2.59
N GLY A 268 7.17 -11.89 -3.41
CA GLY A 268 7.68 -12.55 -4.59
C GLY A 268 9.15 -12.94 -4.42
N CYS A 269 9.53 -14.16 -4.78
CA CYS A 269 10.89 -14.64 -4.77
C CYS A 269 11.50 -14.71 -6.17
N GLY A 270 12.75 -14.32 -6.34
CA GLY A 270 13.42 -14.51 -7.61
C GLY A 270 14.66 -13.67 -7.85
N ILE A 271 15.12 -13.70 -9.09
CA ILE A 271 16.22 -12.86 -9.56
C ILE A 271 15.72 -12.04 -10.76
N GLY A 272 15.88 -10.71 -10.68
CA GLY A 272 15.53 -9.77 -11.74
C GLY A 272 16.77 -9.07 -12.34
N GLY A 273 16.67 -8.62 -13.57
CA GLY A 273 17.73 -7.86 -14.24
C GLY A 273 18.79 -8.70 -14.96
N GLU A 274 19.88 -8.06 -15.36
CA GLU A 274 20.95 -8.70 -16.13
C GLU A 274 21.82 -9.58 -15.25
N MET A 275 22.14 -10.78 -15.75
CA MET A 275 22.98 -11.76 -15.06
C MET A 275 24.17 -12.13 -15.96
N LYS A 276 25.38 -11.78 -15.52
CA LYS A 276 26.61 -12.02 -16.29
C LYS A 276 27.84 -12.18 -15.42
N LEU A 277 28.79 -12.92 -15.91
CA LEU A 277 30.15 -13.04 -15.37
C LEU A 277 31.09 -12.27 -16.32
N SER A 278 31.87 -11.33 -15.82
CA SER A 278 32.75 -10.49 -16.63
C SER A 278 34.16 -10.43 -16.06
N LYS A 279 35.13 -10.36 -16.98
CA LYS A 279 36.54 -10.07 -16.66
C LYS A 279 36.79 -8.57 -16.79
N ASP A 280 36.37 -7.96 -17.91
CA ASP A 280 36.54 -6.56 -18.24
C ASP A 280 35.31 -6.01 -18.98
N VAL A 281 35.29 -4.71 -19.27
CA VAL A 281 34.27 -4.11 -20.13
C VAL A 281 34.36 -4.74 -21.54
N GLY A 282 33.28 -5.38 -21.97
CA GLY A 282 33.19 -6.06 -23.28
C GLY A 282 33.66 -7.52 -23.27
N ASP A 283 34.22 -8.05 -22.19
CA ASP A 283 34.63 -9.45 -22.06
C ASP A 283 33.81 -10.13 -20.95
N TRP A 284 32.66 -10.71 -21.30
CA TRP A 284 31.68 -11.30 -20.38
C TRP A 284 30.99 -12.52 -21.00
N ILE A 285 30.45 -13.37 -20.13
CA ILE A 285 29.56 -14.48 -20.48
C ILE A 285 28.23 -14.29 -19.77
N LEU A 286 27.11 -14.58 -20.43
CA LEU A 286 25.78 -14.62 -19.83
C LEU A 286 25.64 -15.83 -18.93
N ILE A 287 25.08 -15.59 -17.76
CA ILE A 287 24.72 -16.64 -16.81
C ILE A 287 23.22 -16.73 -16.59
N SER A 288 22.45 -15.92 -17.33
CA SER A 288 20.99 -16.03 -17.42
C SER A 288 20.57 -17.36 -18.07
N GLY A 289 19.26 -17.63 -18.04
CA GLY A 289 18.67 -18.85 -18.57
C GLY A 289 18.57 -19.97 -17.53
N GLU A 290 18.78 -21.21 -17.92
CA GLU A 290 18.50 -22.37 -17.08
C GLU A 290 19.48 -22.53 -15.92
N TRP A 291 18.94 -22.66 -14.70
CA TRP A 291 19.62 -22.99 -13.45
C TRP A 291 18.99 -24.23 -12.85
N LYS A 292 19.75 -24.97 -12.08
CA LYS A 292 19.25 -26.08 -11.25
C LYS A 292 18.84 -25.53 -9.90
N CYS A 293 17.55 -25.65 -9.53
CA CYS A 293 17.00 -25.10 -8.29
C CYS A 293 16.42 -26.18 -7.38
N LYS A 294 16.55 -25.96 -6.06
CA LYS A 294 16.00 -26.86 -5.05
C LYS A 294 15.58 -26.08 -3.81
N VAL A 295 14.36 -26.33 -3.36
CA VAL A 295 13.83 -25.81 -2.12
C VAL A 295 14.53 -26.50 -0.93
N ALA A 296 15.12 -25.67 -0.07
CA ALA A 296 15.82 -26.13 1.13
C ALA A 296 14.94 -26.07 2.38
N ALA A 297 14.16 -25.02 2.49
CA ALA A 297 13.12 -24.86 3.48
C ALA A 297 11.94 -24.16 2.83
N GLN A 298 10.76 -24.65 3.06
CA GLN A 298 9.51 -23.98 2.74
C GLN A 298 8.75 -23.81 4.04
N SER A 299 8.33 -22.63 4.29
CA SER A 299 7.50 -22.30 5.42
C SER A 299 6.22 -21.69 4.86
N HIS A 300 5.05 -22.16 5.31
CA HIS A 300 3.89 -21.28 5.34
C HIS A 300 4.19 -20.27 6.43
N ILE A 301 4.95 -19.27 6.05
CA ILE A 301 5.20 -18.12 6.90
C ILE A 301 3.94 -17.30 6.77
N ASP A 302 3.26 -17.05 7.89
CA ASP A 302 2.33 -15.95 7.94
C ASP A 302 3.09 -14.73 7.38
N PRO A 303 2.59 -14.07 6.35
CA PRO A 303 3.32 -12.99 5.69
C PRO A 303 3.83 -12.03 6.74
N VAL A 304 5.06 -11.51 6.56
CA VAL A 304 5.60 -10.47 7.43
C VAL A 304 4.54 -9.41 7.57
N PHE A 305 4.08 -9.17 8.79
CA PHE A 305 3.11 -8.13 9.02
C PHE A 305 3.76 -6.79 8.70
N GLU A 306 3.60 -6.34 7.47
CA GLU A 306 4.09 -5.05 7.04
C GLU A 306 3.11 -3.97 7.46
N MET A 307 3.57 -3.08 8.35
CA MET A 307 2.82 -1.91 8.75
C MET A 307 2.70 -0.94 7.58
N ASN A 308 1.52 -0.90 6.99
CA ASN A 308 1.18 0.02 5.91
C ASN A 308 -0.26 0.58 6.10
N PRO A 309 -0.65 1.64 5.40
CA PRO A 309 -1.96 2.27 5.59
C PRO A 309 -3.16 1.40 5.16
N ASN A 310 -2.95 0.24 4.55
CA ASN A 310 -4.02 -0.70 4.17
C ASN A 310 -4.25 -1.83 5.18
N VAL A 311 -3.46 -1.87 6.26
CA VAL A 311 -3.74 -2.77 7.39
C VAL A 311 -5.06 -2.37 8.04
N GLN A 312 -5.87 -3.36 8.41
CA GLN A 312 -7.18 -3.15 9.01
C GLN A 312 -7.08 -2.28 10.25
N THR A 313 -8.01 -1.36 10.42
CA THR A 313 -8.19 -0.47 11.59
C THR A 313 -7.12 0.59 11.84
N VAL A 314 -5.95 0.54 11.22
CA VAL A 314 -4.82 1.41 11.60
C VAL A 314 -5.07 2.91 11.34
N LEU A 315 -5.87 3.25 10.33
CA LEU A 315 -6.25 4.64 10.04
C LEU A 315 -7.38 5.11 10.94
N TYR A 316 -8.33 4.24 11.27
CA TYR A 316 -9.30 4.51 12.33
C TYR A 316 -8.57 4.83 13.64
N ASN A 317 -7.68 3.97 14.05
CA ASN A 317 -6.92 4.13 15.30
C ASN A 317 -6.05 5.39 15.33
N GLY A 318 -5.37 5.71 14.22
CA GLY A 318 -4.40 6.81 14.15
C GLY A 318 -4.98 8.16 13.77
N MET A 319 -6.08 8.19 13.02
CA MET A 319 -6.60 9.42 12.39
C MET A 319 -8.06 9.73 12.69
N ILE A 320 -8.89 8.74 13.03
CA ILE A 320 -10.32 8.94 13.28
C ILE A 320 -10.64 8.92 14.77
N HIS A 321 -10.25 7.89 15.50
CA HIS A 321 -10.50 7.77 16.94
C HIS A 321 -10.00 8.99 17.75
N PRO A 322 -8.81 9.57 17.52
CA PRO A 322 -8.36 10.73 18.27
C PRO A 322 -9.16 12.02 17.98
N LEU A 323 -10.07 12.00 16.99
CA LEU A 323 -11.00 13.09 16.72
C LEU A 323 -12.29 13.00 17.53
N ALA A 324 -12.53 11.92 18.29
CA ALA A 324 -13.75 11.71 19.08
C ALA A 324 -14.15 12.89 20.00
N PRO A 325 -13.19 13.70 20.57
CA PRO A 325 -13.54 14.89 21.33
C PRO A 325 -14.17 16.05 20.49
N TYR A 326 -14.06 16.01 19.16
CA TYR A 326 -14.65 17.03 18.29
C TYR A 326 -16.10 16.65 17.97
N LYS A 327 -16.99 17.66 18.00
CA LYS A 327 -18.37 17.50 17.55
C LYS A 327 -18.48 17.87 16.08
N PHE A 328 -18.99 16.96 15.26
CA PHE A 328 -19.25 17.17 13.84
C PHE A 328 -20.73 17.38 13.58
N ARG A 329 -21.04 18.21 12.57
CA ARG A 329 -22.37 18.26 11.98
C ARG A 329 -22.64 17.02 11.12
N GLY A 330 -21.61 16.50 10.47
CA GLY A 330 -21.68 15.33 9.61
C GLY A 330 -20.33 15.00 8.95
N VAL A 331 -20.35 14.00 8.11
CA VAL A 331 -19.20 13.47 7.39
C VAL A 331 -19.43 13.59 5.88
N ILE A 332 -18.39 13.90 5.13
CA ILE A 332 -18.33 13.65 3.69
C ILE A 332 -17.24 12.61 3.40
N TRP A 333 -17.57 11.60 2.60
CA TRP A 333 -16.73 10.44 2.33
C TRP A 333 -16.52 10.25 0.83
N TYR A 334 -15.26 10.23 0.38
CA TYR A 334 -14.89 9.98 -1.01
C TYR A 334 -13.83 8.89 -1.09
N GLN A 335 -14.29 7.67 -1.29
CA GLN A 335 -13.45 6.46 -1.37
C GLN A 335 -14.20 5.37 -2.14
N GLY A 336 -13.48 4.37 -2.63
CA GLY A 336 -14.04 3.18 -3.26
C GLY A 336 -13.14 2.65 -4.37
N GLU A 337 -12.31 3.48 -4.97
CA GLU A 337 -11.45 3.15 -6.10
C GLU A 337 -10.53 1.95 -5.78
N ASN A 338 -9.97 1.92 -4.59
CA ASN A 338 -9.07 0.84 -4.16
C ASN A 338 -9.80 -0.46 -3.76
N ASN A 339 -11.13 -0.42 -3.62
CA ASN A 339 -11.98 -1.58 -3.35
C ASN A 339 -12.68 -2.11 -4.63
N VAL A 340 -12.41 -1.53 -5.81
CA VAL A 340 -12.93 -2.04 -7.09
C VAL A 340 -12.46 -3.48 -7.28
N GLY A 341 -13.38 -4.36 -7.69
CA GLY A 341 -13.20 -5.82 -7.73
C GLY A 341 -13.68 -6.55 -6.48
N ARG A 342 -13.98 -5.81 -5.38
CA ARG A 342 -14.50 -6.37 -4.12
C ARG A 342 -15.84 -5.73 -3.72
N ALA A 343 -16.70 -5.41 -4.70
CA ALA A 343 -17.95 -4.70 -4.48
C ALA A 343 -18.92 -5.44 -3.55
N THR A 344 -18.95 -6.77 -3.58
CA THR A 344 -19.76 -7.58 -2.66
C THR A 344 -19.36 -7.37 -1.21
N GLN A 345 -18.07 -7.36 -0.92
CA GLN A 345 -17.55 -7.08 0.43
C GLN A 345 -17.78 -5.60 0.80
N TYR A 346 -17.62 -4.68 -0.14
CA TYR A 346 -17.85 -3.25 0.08
C TYR A 346 -19.29 -2.91 0.46
N ARG A 347 -20.29 -3.67 -0.01
CA ARG A 347 -21.69 -3.54 0.41
C ARG A 347 -21.90 -3.78 1.91
N ILE A 348 -21.03 -4.56 2.53
CA ILE A 348 -21.01 -4.82 3.97
C ILE A 348 -20.20 -3.75 4.68
N LEU A 349 -19.01 -3.44 4.17
CA LEU A 349 -18.04 -2.59 4.84
C LEU A 349 -18.42 -1.11 4.87
N LEU A 350 -19.09 -0.59 3.84
CA LEU A 350 -19.47 0.83 3.83
C LEU A 350 -20.54 1.18 4.88
N PRO A 351 -21.64 0.42 5.02
CA PRO A 351 -22.55 0.60 6.15
C PRO A 351 -21.88 0.41 7.51
N LEU A 352 -21.00 -0.58 7.62
CA LEU A 352 -20.28 -0.89 8.85
C LEU A 352 -19.35 0.27 9.27
N LEU A 353 -18.67 0.90 8.32
CA LEU A 353 -17.88 2.11 8.55
C LEU A 353 -18.75 3.23 9.12
N ILE A 354 -19.88 3.51 8.49
CA ILE A 354 -20.82 4.56 8.91
C ILE A 354 -21.30 4.28 10.34
N GLN A 355 -21.73 3.06 10.61
CA GLN A 355 -22.19 2.65 11.94
C GLN A 355 -21.08 2.78 12.97
N SER A 356 -19.88 2.28 12.68
CA SER A 356 -18.75 2.32 13.61
C SER A 356 -18.37 3.75 14.03
N TRP A 357 -18.46 4.70 13.07
CA TRP A 357 -18.18 6.11 13.39
C TRP A 357 -19.33 6.75 14.17
N ARG A 358 -20.60 6.44 13.86
CA ARG A 358 -21.75 6.90 14.63
C ARG A 358 -21.73 6.38 16.08
N GLU A 359 -21.32 5.15 16.28
CA GLU A 359 -21.13 4.56 17.61
C GLU A 359 -20.02 5.26 18.38
N GLU A 360 -18.87 5.57 17.75
CA GLU A 360 -17.77 6.30 18.39
C GLU A 360 -18.21 7.66 18.93
N TRP A 361 -19.04 8.40 18.18
CA TRP A 361 -19.55 9.71 18.60
C TRP A 361 -20.86 9.64 19.38
N GLY A 362 -21.50 8.49 19.51
CA GLY A 362 -22.83 8.35 20.11
C GLY A 362 -23.87 9.24 19.43
N ASN A 363 -23.77 9.44 18.11
CA ASN A 363 -24.60 10.38 17.37
C ASN A 363 -24.83 9.90 15.93
N ASP A 364 -26.09 9.88 15.52
CA ASP A 364 -26.52 9.52 14.17
C ASP A 364 -26.39 10.72 13.18
N PHE A 365 -25.20 11.24 13.05
CA PHE A 365 -24.92 12.36 12.15
C PHE A 365 -25.08 11.95 10.66
N PRO A 366 -25.42 12.92 9.77
CA PRO A 366 -25.50 12.67 8.34
C PRO A 366 -24.14 12.27 7.74
N PHE A 367 -24.19 11.33 6.82
CA PHE A 367 -23.03 10.80 6.12
C PHE A 367 -23.24 10.92 4.61
N TYR A 368 -22.46 11.76 3.94
CA TYR A 368 -22.61 12.02 2.52
C TYR A 368 -21.50 11.37 1.71
N LEU A 369 -21.88 10.48 0.82
CA LEU A 369 -21.00 9.72 -0.04
C LEU A 369 -20.74 10.46 -1.35
N VAL A 370 -19.56 10.33 -1.91
CA VAL A 370 -19.31 10.63 -3.32
C VAL A 370 -19.28 9.30 -4.08
N GLN A 371 -20.22 9.12 -5.02
CA GLN A 371 -20.21 7.98 -5.93
C GLN A 371 -18.98 8.05 -6.84
N LEU A 372 -18.35 6.92 -7.15
CA LEU A 372 -17.21 6.89 -8.08
C LEU A 372 -17.60 7.49 -9.43
N ALA A 373 -16.80 8.41 -9.93
CA ALA A 373 -16.95 9.01 -11.24
C ALA A 373 -16.69 7.97 -12.36
N ASN A 374 -17.02 8.30 -13.61
CA ASN A 374 -16.61 7.47 -14.72
C ASN A 374 -15.08 7.47 -14.85
N TYR A 375 -14.55 6.32 -15.16
CA TYR A 375 -13.12 6.06 -15.35
C TYR A 375 -12.95 4.85 -16.27
N LEU A 376 -11.86 4.78 -17.03
CA LEU A 376 -11.57 3.84 -18.09
C LEU A 376 -12.43 4.06 -19.35
N GLU A 377 -12.03 3.40 -20.42
CA GLU A 377 -12.69 3.53 -21.73
C GLU A 377 -14.14 3.02 -21.70
N ARG A 378 -14.99 3.73 -22.40
CA ARG A 378 -16.39 3.34 -22.52
C ARG A 378 -16.50 2.10 -23.41
N ALA A 379 -17.18 1.08 -22.91
CA ALA A 379 -17.58 -0.06 -23.74
C ALA A 379 -18.74 0.31 -24.63
N ASP A 380 -18.71 -0.12 -25.89
CA ASP A 380 -19.81 0.10 -26.86
C ASP A 380 -21.02 -0.76 -26.51
N GLU A 381 -20.79 -1.94 -25.96
CA GLU A 381 -21.85 -2.87 -25.56
C GLU A 381 -21.93 -3.01 -24.03
N PRO A 382 -23.12 -3.23 -23.46
CA PRO A 382 -23.28 -3.54 -22.05
C PRO A 382 -22.53 -4.81 -21.65
N GLY A 383 -21.80 -4.76 -20.54
CA GLY A 383 -21.02 -5.89 -20.01
C GLY A 383 -20.75 -5.74 -18.52
N ASP A 384 -20.08 -6.73 -17.96
CA ASP A 384 -19.67 -6.73 -16.58
C ASP A 384 -18.65 -5.61 -16.32
N SER A 385 -18.87 -4.87 -15.23
CA SER A 385 -17.98 -3.76 -14.84
C SER A 385 -17.84 -3.68 -13.32
N GLN A 386 -16.67 -4.05 -12.83
CA GLN A 386 -16.34 -3.95 -11.40
C GLN A 386 -16.51 -2.52 -10.86
N TRP A 387 -16.28 -1.51 -11.72
CA TRP A 387 -16.50 -0.11 -11.38
C TRP A 387 -17.99 0.22 -11.19
N ALA A 388 -18.84 -0.33 -12.05
CA ALA A 388 -20.28 -0.17 -11.93
C ALA A 388 -20.85 -0.92 -10.71
N GLU A 389 -20.33 -2.11 -10.41
CA GLU A 389 -20.69 -2.88 -9.22
C GLU A 389 -20.37 -2.13 -7.92
N LEU A 390 -19.21 -1.46 -7.86
CA LEU A 390 -18.87 -0.66 -6.71
C LEU A 390 -19.77 0.58 -6.57
N ARG A 391 -20.06 1.28 -7.68
CA ARG A 391 -21.06 2.37 -7.67
C ARG A 391 -22.43 1.92 -7.18
N GLU A 392 -22.82 0.70 -7.54
CA GLU A 392 -24.08 0.10 -7.04
C GLU A 392 -24.02 -0.18 -5.54
N ALA A 393 -22.88 -0.64 -5.01
CA ALA A 393 -22.69 -0.80 -3.57
C ALA A 393 -22.86 0.54 -2.83
N GLN A 394 -22.27 1.62 -3.34
CA GLN A 394 -22.44 2.97 -2.81
C GLN A 394 -23.91 3.43 -2.87
N ARG A 395 -24.58 3.22 -4.00
CA ARG A 395 -26.00 3.58 -4.19
C ARG A 395 -26.92 2.85 -3.21
N GLN A 396 -26.71 1.55 -3.01
CA GLN A 396 -27.49 0.75 -2.07
C GLN A 396 -27.32 1.26 -0.64
N THR A 397 -26.11 1.62 -0.23
CA THR A 397 -25.88 2.21 1.09
C THR A 397 -26.65 3.53 1.25
N ALA A 398 -26.59 4.43 0.27
CA ALA A 398 -27.31 5.69 0.34
C ALA A 398 -28.85 5.53 0.31
N LEU A 399 -29.35 4.45 -0.29
CA LEU A 399 -30.79 4.20 -0.41
C LEU A 399 -31.39 3.52 0.83
N TYR A 400 -30.64 2.63 1.48
CA TYR A 400 -31.20 1.75 2.51
C TYR A 400 -30.78 2.11 3.94
N TYR A 401 -29.86 3.07 4.12
CA TYR A 401 -29.41 3.49 5.45
C TYR A 401 -29.84 4.93 5.75
N ASP A 402 -30.38 5.13 6.94
CA ASP A 402 -30.87 6.43 7.39
C ASP A 402 -29.73 7.46 7.51
N ASN A 403 -30.06 8.72 7.25
CA ASN A 403 -29.11 9.84 7.29
C ASN A 403 -27.87 9.63 6.39
N VAL A 404 -28.01 8.91 5.29
CA VAL A 404 -26.97 8.74 4.27
C VAL A 404 -27.44 9.34 2.97
N GLY A 405 -26.65 10.25 2.40
CA GLY A 405 -26.89 10.83 1.09
C GLY A 405 -25.73 10.52 0.13
N MET A 406 -25.91 10.80 -1.17
CA MET A 406 -24.88 10.49 -2.16
C MET A 406 -24.84 11.50 -3.31
N ALA A 407 -23.71 12.16 -3.48
CA ALA A 407 -23.43 12.94 -4.67
C ALA A 407 -23.04 12.04 -5.83
N VAL A 408 -23.89 11.97 -6.85
CA VAL A 408 -23.61 11.24 -8.09
C VAL A 408 -22.62 12.02 -8.93
N THR A 409 -21.56 11.38 -9.42
CA THR A 409 -20.47 12.03 -10.17
C THR A 409 -20.10 11.34 -11.49
N ILE A 410 -20.94 10.43 -11.94
CA ILE A 410 -20.69 9.61 -13.16
C ILE A 410 -20.53 10.46 -14.44
N ASP A 411 -21.03 11.67 -14.45
CA ASP A 411 -21.02 12.60 -15.60
C ASP A 411 -19.84 13.58 -15.60
N ILE A 412 -19.00 13.58 -14.56
CA ILE A 412 -17.91 14.55 -14.37
C ILE A 412 -16.53 13.93 -14.23
N GLY A 413 -16.40 12.64 -14.51
CA GLY A 413 -15.14 11.92 -14.52
C GLY A 413 -14.32 12.15 -15.80
N ASP A 414 -13.23 11.43 -15.90
CA ASP A 414 -12.32 11.40 -17.04
C ASP A 414 -11.89 9.94 -17.29
N MET A 415 -12.00 9.48 -18.54
CA MET A 415 -11.65 8.09 -18.88
C MET A 415 -10.16 7.78 -18.67
N ASN A 416 -9.29 8.79 -18.74
CA ASN A 416 -7.84 8.65 -18.65
C ASN A 416 -7.28 9.08 -17.29
N ASP A 417 -8.10 9.68 -16.41
CA ASP A 417 -7.65 10.17 -15.11
C ASP A 417 -8.68 9.76 -14.03
N ILE A 418 -8.23 8.90 -13.11
CA ILE A 418 -9.03 8.46 -11.96
C ILE A 418 -9.37 9.62 -11.00
N HIS A 419 -8.71 10.78 -11.15
CA HIS A 419 -8.88 11.96 -10.32
C HIS A 419 -9.60 13.09 -11.10
N PRO A 420 -10.95 13.11 -11.16
CA PRO A 420 -11.69 14.13 -11.88
C PRO A 420 -11.34 15.53 -11.40
N LYS A 421 -10.99 16.43 -12.33
CA LYS A 421 -10.59 17.80 -12.00
C LYS A 421 -11.75 18.75 -11.66
N ASN A 422 -13.00 18.32 -11.90
CA ASN A 422 -14.19 19.11 -11.58
C ASN A 422 -14.65 18.93 -10.13
N LYS A 423 -13.78 19.23 -9.16
CA LYS A 423 -14.10 19.12 -7.73
C LYS A 423 -15.08 20.18 -7.27
N GLN A 424 -15.23 21.28 -8.03
CA GLN A 424 -16.26 22.31 -7.81
C GLN A 424 -17.64 21.68 -7.80
N GLU A 425 -17.94 20.87 -8.81
CA GLU A 425 -19.25 20.24 -8.94
C GLU A 425 -19.46 19.13 -7.91
N VAL A 426 -18.41 18.39 -7.54
CA VAL A 426 -18.48 17.41 -6.45
C VAL A 426 -18.90 18.07 -5.14
N GLY A 427 -18.20 19.16 -4.75
CA GLY A 427 -18.50 19.90 -3.52
C GLY A 427 -19.91 20.53 -3.54
N ARG A 428 -20.35 21.06 -4.70
CA ARG A 428 -21.68 21.61 -4.86
C ARG A 428 -22.77 20.54 -4.68
N ARG A 429 -22.62 19.36 -5.28
CA ARG A 429 -23.60 18.24 -5.17
C ARG A 429 -23.67 17.72 -3.74
N LEU A 430 -22.56 17.55 -3.05
CA LEU A 430 -22.55 17.17 -1.63
C LEU A 430 -23.31 18.21 -0.76
N ALA A 431 -23.13 19.51 -1.03
CA ALA A 431 -23.80 20.55 -0.28
C ALA A 431 -25.32 20.63 -0.57
N LEU A 432 -25.76 20.21 -1.76
CA LEU A 432 -27.18 20.10 -2.10
C LEU A 432 -27.84 18.91 -1.41
N ASP A 433 -27.13 17.79 -1.34
CA ASP A 433 -27.63 16.56 -0.71
C ASP A 433 -27.91 16.78 0.78
N ARG A 434 -27.12 17.62 1.46
CA ARG A 434 -27.39 18.08 2.82
C ARG A 434 -28.82 18.66 3.00
N LYS A 435 -29.40 19.27 1.96
CA LYS A 435 -30.73 19.88 2.02
C LYS A 435 -31.86 18.84 1.94
N SER A 436 -31.57 17.63 1.47
CA SER A 436 -32.57 16.57 1.32
C SER A 436 -32.71 15.69 2.57
N VAL A 437 -31.81 15.83 3.54
CA VAL A 437 -31.75 15.01 4.78
C VAL A 437 -32.07 15.86 6.04
N VAL A 438 -32.50 17.11 5.86
CA VAL A 438 -32.90 18.01 6.99
C VAL A 438 -34.41 18.19 7.00
#